data_6c1f57bb13546f65b66fd2cf61e1ec6b
#
_entry.id   6c1f57bb13546f65b66fd2cf61e1ec6b
#
_cell.length_a   1.000
_cell.length_b   1.000
_cell.length_c   1.000
_cell.angle_alpha   90.00
_cell.angle_beta   90.00
_cell.angle_gamma   90.00
#
_symmetry.space_group_name_H-M   'P 1'
#
loop_
_entity.id
_entity.type
_entity.pdbx_description
1 polymer ?
#
loop_
_entity_poly.entity_id
_entity_poly.type
_entity_poly.pdbx_seq_one_letter_code
_entity_poly.pdbx_strand_id
1 'polypeptide(L)'
;MMSTNISVSFLNSFSTGDPIHVASHVTEDFENNQMGVLAEKIKGKDVYIERLGSFLKKFRELRYSASNIIAEADKVAIAYDMNCLVDGHNISMQGVMMISISNGLIRERCDYWDGLSYLRQTGIV
;
A
#
# COMPACT_ATOMS: atom_id res chain seq x y z
N MET A 1 -19.31 -5.47 -3.60
CA MET A 1 -19.21 -5.41 -2.14
C MET A 1 -18.53 -4.13 -1.73
N MET A 2 -19.06 -3.42 -0.74
CA MET A 2 -18.55 -2.11 -0.31
C MET A 2 -17.08 -2.18 0.16
N SER A 3 -16.72 -3.17 0.98
CA SER A 3 -15.35 -3.32 1.50
C SER A 3 -14.34 -3.54 0.37
N THR A 4 -14.71 -4.34 -0.64
CA THR A 4 -13.88 -4.55 -1.82
C THR A 4 -13.70 -3.25 -2.59
N ASN A 5 -14.77 -2.49 -2.81
CA ASN A 5 -14.72 -1.23 -3.56
C ASN A 5 -13.83 -0.19 -2.87
N ILE A 6 -13.92 -0.07 -1.55
CA ILE A 6 -13.07 0.83 -0.77
C ILE A 6 -11.61 0.43 -0.90
N SER A 7 -11.31 -0.86 -0.78
CA SER A 7 -9.95 -1.39 -0.86
C SER A 7 -9.34 -1.21 -2.24
N VAL A 8 -10.10 -1.44 -3.30
CA VAL A 8 -9.64 -1.24 -4.69
C VAL A 8 -9.42 0.24 -4.98
N SER A 9 -10.34 1.11 -4.52
CA SER A 9 -10.18 2.56 -4.66
C SER A 9 -8.90 3.04 -3.98
N PHE A 10 -8.62 2.54 -2.78
CA PHE A 10 -7.38 2.85 -2.06
C PHE A 10 -6.16 2.40 -2.88
N LEU A 11 -6.16 1.15 -3.35
CA LEU A 11 -5.05 0.61 -4.13
C LEU A 11 -4.78 1.46 -5.38
N ASN A 12 -5.83 1.82 -6.10
CA ASN A 12 -5.72 2.60 -7.33
C ASN A 12 -5.29 4.06 -7.07
N SER A 13 -5.56 4.58 -5.89
CA SER A 13 -5.24 5.98 -5.56
C SER A 13 -3.74 6.27 -5.54
N PHE A 14 -2.90 5.26 -5.34
CA PHE A 14 -1.46 5.42 -5.30
C PHE A 14 -0.89 5.95 -6.63
N SER A 15 -1.53 5.63 -7.74
CA SER A 15 -1.07 6.09 -9.07
C SER A 15 -1.26 7.59 -9.28
N THR A 16 -2.03 8.27 -8.43
CA THR A 16 -2.21 9.73 -8.51
C THR A 16 -0.98 10.48 -8.03
N GLY A 17 -0.12 9.85 -7.23
CA GLY A 17 1.02 10.52 -6.61
C GLY A 17 0.66 11.54 -5.54
N ASP A 18 -0.60 11.59 -5.12
CA ASP A 18 -1.12 12.57 -4.16
C ASP A 18 -1.31 11.92 -2.78
N PRO A 19 -0.45 12.26 -1.78
CA PRO A 19 -0.57 11.69 -0.43
C PRO A 19 -1.92 11.95 0.24
N ILE A 20 -2.49 13.12 0.03
CA ILE A 20 -3.78 13.50 0.65
C ILE A 20 -4.90 12.63 0.06
N HIS A 21 -4.88 12.44 -1.24
CA HIS A 21 -5.88 11.60 -1.90
C HIS A 21 -5.80 10.14 -1.43
N VAL A 22 -4.59 9.58 -1.36
CA VAL A 22 -4.39 8.23 -0.84
C VAL A 22 -4.90 8.12 0.59
N ALA A 23 -4.52 9.05 1.45
CA ALA A 23 -4.89 9.06 2.86
C ALA A 23 -6.37 9.35 3.11
N SER A 24 -7.09 9.87 2.11
CA SER A 24 -8.54 10.09 2.24
C SER A 24 -9.33 8.80 2.47
N HIS A 25 -8.71 7.65 2.21
CA HIS A 25 -9.32 6.34 2.37
C HIS A 25 -9.18 5.76 3.77
N VAL A 26 -8.43 6.40 4.67
CA VAL A 26 -8.09 5.80 5.98
C VAL A 26 -8.67 6.57 7.15
N THR A 27 -8.80 5.86 8.29
CA THR A 27 -9.28 6.47 9.55
C THR A 27 -8.19 7.33 10.19
N GLU A 28 -8.60 8.21 11.13
CA GLU A 28 -7.64 9.06 11.87
C GLU A 28 -6.63 8.23 12.66
N ASP A 29 -7.05 7.09 13.19
CA ASP A 29 -6.19 6.17 13.95
C ASP A 29 -5.60 5.04 13.12
N PHE A 30 -5.52 5.23 11.80
CA PHE A 30 -5.03 4.23 10.86
C PHE A 30 -3.68 3.63 11.28
N GLU A 31 -3.57 2.32 11.16
CA GLU A 31 -2.32 1.60 11.37
C GLU A 31 -1.84 1.01 10.05
N ASN A 32 -0.61 1.37 9.66
CA ASN A 32 0.03 0.84 8.46
C ASN A 32 1.22 -0.01 8.87
N ASN A 33 1.13 -1.30 8.63
CA ASN A 33 2.13 -2.28 9.03
C ASN A 33 2.80 -2.87 7.79
N GLN A 34 4.08 -2.54 7.61
CA GLN A 34 4.92 -3.17 6.60
C GLN A 34 5.56 -4.40 7.21
N MET A 35 5.38 -5.55 6.58
CA MET A 35 5.85 -6.84 7.09
C MET A 35 7.05 -7.31 6.27
N GLY A 36 7.79 -8.27 6.79
CA GLY A 36 8.92 -8.87 6.09
C GLY A 36 10.25 -8.18 6.37
N VAL A 37 11.17 -8.23 5.41
CA VAL A 37 12.56 -7.75 5.55
C VAL A 37 12.64 -6.27 5.92
N LEU A 38 11.77 -5.45 5.35
CA LEU A 38 11.74 -4.01 5.61
C LEU A 38 10.56 -3.62 6.49
N ALA A 39 10.36 -4.39 7.56
CA ALA A 39 9.24 -4.21 8.47
C ALA A 39 9.25 -2.83 9.13
N GLU A 40 8.08 -2.20 9.13
CA GLU A 40 7.86 -0.91 9.78
C GLU A 40 6.38 -0.78 10.15
N LYS A 41 6.11 -0.26 11.32
CA LYS A 41 4.74 -0.01 11.80
C LYS A 41 4.58 1.47 12.11
N ILE A 42 3.54 2.09 11.56
CA ILE A 42 3.20 3.47 11.88
C ILE A 42 1.72 3.55 12.25
N LYS A 43 1.37 4.51 13.09
CA LYS A 43 0.02 4.74 13.53
C LYS A 43 -0.33 6.21 13.39
N GLY A 44 -1.55 6.47 12.92
CA GLY A 44 -2.08 7.81 12.76
C GLY A 44 -2.07 8.29 11.32
N LYS A 45 -3.17 8.91 10.92
CA LYS A 45 -3.34 9.43 9.56
C LYS A 45 -2.32 10.51 9.22
N ASP A 46 -2.02 11.42 10.17
CA ASP A 46 -1.06 12.50 9.95
C ASP A 46 0.34 11.96 9.67
N VAL A 47 0.77 10.96 10.45
CA VAL A 47 2.07 10.30 10.23
C VAL A 47 2.07 9.59 8.88
N TYR A 48 0.96 8.95 8.53
CA TYR A 48 0.81 8.26 7.25
C TYR A 48 0.95 9.22 6.06
N ILE A 49 0.30 10.39 6.13
CA ILE A 49 0.39 11.41 5.07
C ILE A 49 1.85 11.83 4.86
N GLU A 50 2.58 12.09 5.94
CA GLU A 50 3.99 12.47 5.88
C GLU A 50 4.83 11.37 5.23
N ARG A 51 4.62 10.11 5.64
CA ARG A 51 5.33 8.96 5.06
C ARG A 51 4.99 8.75 3.60
N LEU A 52 3.73 8.93 3.22
CA LEU A 52 3.29 8.86 1.83
C LEU A 52 3.99 9.92 0.97
N GLY A 53 4.16 11.13 1.50
CA GLY A 53 4.87 12.18 0.78
C GLY A 53 6.28 11.75 0.38
N SER A 54 7.04 11.17 1.31
CA SER A 54 8.38 10.67 1.04
C SER A 54 8.35 9.43 0.13
N PHE A 55 7.43 8.52 0.39
CA PHE A 55 7.28 7.28 -0.37
C PHE A 55 6.97 7.55 -1.85
N LEU A 56 5.99 8.42 -2.13
CA LEU A 56 5.57 8.70 -3.50
C LEU A 56 6.61 9.51 -4.29
N LYS A 57 7.49 10.23 -3.60
CA LYS A 57 8.63 10.90 -4.25
C LYS A 57 9.70 9.89 -4.66
N LYS A 58 9.92 8.87 -3.85
CA LYS A 58 10.92 7.83 -4.11
C LYS A 58 10.43 6.79 -5.11
N PHE A 59 9.20 6.35 -4.97
CA PHE A 59 8.57 5.32 -5.81
C PHE A 59 7.75 6.01 -6.89
N ARG A 60 8.42 6.41 -7.94
CA ARG A 60 7.82 7.19 -9.03
C ARG A 60 7.03 6.30 -9.99
N GLU A 61 5.99 6.87 -10.59
CA GLU A 61 5.12 6.19 -11.54
C GLU A 61 4.56 4.89 -10.96
N LEU A 62 4.23 4.93 -9.68
CA LEU A 62 3.75 3.77 -8.94
C LEU A 62 2.38 3.32 -9.42
N ARG A 63 2.27 2.02 -9.70
CA ARG A 63 1.01 1.39 -10.07
C ARG A 63 0.86 0.07 -9.35
N TYR A 64 -0.29 -0.12 -8.75
CA TYR A 64 -0.72 -1.41 -8.21
C TYR A 64 -1.77 -2.00 -9.14
N SER A 65 -1.74 -3.31 -9.29
CA SER A 65 -2.74 -4.06 -10.05
C SER A 65 -3.17 -5.26 -9.22
N ALA A 66 -4.46 -5.35 -8.89
CA ALA A 66 -4.99 -6.48 -8.12
C ALA A 66 -5.03 -7.72 -9.00
N SER A 67 -4.39 -8.80 -8.55
CA SER A 67 -4.43 -10.09 -9.26
C SER A 67 -5.45 -11.04 -8.63
N ASN A 68 -5.76 -10.88 -7.34
CA ASN A 68 -6.75 -11.68 -6.66
C ASN A 68 -7.27 -10.92 -5.44
N ILE A 69 -8.57 -11.02 -5.18
CA ILE A 69 -9.21 -10.34 -4.06
C ILE A 69 -10.12 -11.32 -3.34
N ILE A 70 -9.95 -11.42 -2.02
CA ILE A 70 -10.81 -12.22 -1.16
C ILE A 70 -11.35 -11.27 -0.09
N ALA A 71 -12.66 -11.24 0.07
CA ALA A 71 -13.31 -10.37 1.03
C ALA A 71 -14.31 -11.16 1.88
N GLU A 72 -14.30 -10.86 3.18
CA GLU A 72 -15.27 -11.40 4.13
C GLU A 72 -15.61 -10.31 5.13
N ALA A 73 -16.86 -9.88 5.14
CA ALA A 73 -17.37 -8.78 5.97
C ALA A 73 -16.51 -7.51 5.76
N ASP A 74 -15.83 -7.03 6.81
CA ASP A 74 -15.01 -5.83 6.79
C ASP A 74 -13.52 -6.12 6.59
N LYS A 75 -13.17 -7.34 6.15
CA LYS A 75 -11.80 -7.77 5.90
C LYS A 75 -11.59 -8.05 4.43
N VAL A 76 -10.48 -7.55 3.88
CA VAL A 76 -10.16 -7.77 2.46
C VAL A 76 -8.68 -8.16 2.34
N ALA A 77 -8.42 -9.22 1.57
CA ALA A 77 -7.07 -9.59 1.18
C ALA A 77 -6.91 -9.33 -0.31
N ILE A 78 -5.91 -8.53 -0.68
CA ILE A 78 -5.62 -8.23 -2.08
C ILE A 78 -4.21 -8.70 -2.41
N ALA A 79 -4.11 -9.70 -3.28
CA ALA A 79 -2.85 -10.04 -3.91
C ALA A 79 -2.64 -9.07 -5.09
N TYR A 80 -1.45 -8.51 -5.20
CA TYR A 80 -1.21 -7.44 -6.17
C TYR A 80 0.15 -7.58 -6.85
N ASP A 81 0.23 -6.97 -8.02
CA ASP A 81 1.48 -6.66 -8.69
C ASP A 81 1.72 -5.16 -8.54
N MET A 82 2.96 -4.77 -8.26
CA MET A 82 3.35 -3.37 -8.15
C MET A 82 4.49 -3.08 -9.12
N ASN A 83 4.38 -1.96 -9.84
CA ASN A 83 5.42 -1.49 -10.74
C ASN A 83 5.72 -0.02 -10.45
N CYS A 84 7.00 0.35 -10.46
CA CYS A 84 7.41 1.72 -10.24
C CYS A 84 8.84 1.96 -10.73
N LEU A 85 9.30 3.21 -10.61
CA LEU A 85 10.67 3.62 -10.88
C LEU A 85 11.31 4.08 -9.57
N VAL A 86 12.47 3.51 -9.23
CA VAL A 86 13.27 3.93 -8.08
C VAL A 86 14.71 4.15 -8.55
N ASP A 87 15.20 5.38 -8.43
CA ASP A 87 16.56 5.76 -8.83
C ASP A 87 16.92 5.28 -10.25
N GLY A 88 15.98 5.40 -11.18
CA GLY A 88 16.17 4.98 -12.55
C GLY A 88 16.00 3.48 -12.81
N HIS A 89 15.72 2.68 -11.80
CA HIS A 89 15.48 1.25 -11.95
C HIS A 89 13.98 0.98 -12.08
N ASN A 90 13.63 0.13 -13.05
CA ASN A 90 12.27 -0.40 -13.14
C ASN A 90 12.10 -1.49 -12.10
N ILE A 91 11.17 -1.29 -11.17
CA ILE A 91 10.89 -2.22 -10.10
C ILE A 91 9.56 -2.92 -10.34
N SER A 92 9.56 -4.23 -10.22
CA SER A 92 8.35 -5.06 -10.30
C SER A 92 8.31 -5.97 -9.08
N MET A 93 7.25 -5.87 -8.29
CA MET A 93 7.10 -6.63 -7.05
C MET A 93 5.71 -7.19 -6.92
N GLN A 94 5.60 -8.21 -6.08
CA GLN A 94 4.33 -8.83 -5.73
C GLN A 94 4.16 -8.81 -4.22
N GLY A 95 2.93 -8.76 -3.78
CA GLY A 95 2.61 -8.80 -2.37
C GLY A 95 1.14 -9.08 -2.12
N VAL A 96 0.79 -9.10 -0.84
CA VAL A 96 -0.59 -9.25 -0.38
C VAL A 96 -0.85 -8.20 0.69
N MET A 97 -1.90 -7.41 0.51
CA MET A 97 -2.39 -6.49 1.53
C MET A 97 -3.55 -7.12 2.27
N MET A 98 -3.48 -7.10 3.60
CA MET A 98 -4.59 -7.45 4.47
C MET A 98 -5.18 -6.15 5.00
N ILE A 99 -6.45 -5.88 4.68
CA ILE A 99 -7.10 -4.62 4.98
C ILE A 99 -8.29 -4.85 5.90
N SER A 100 -8.41 -4.02 6.94
CA SER A 100 -9.56 -3.99 7.85
C SER A 100 -10.27 -2.65 7.70
N ILE A 101 -11.61 -2.70 7.57
CA ILE A 101 -12.43 -1.53 7.32
C ILE A 101 -13.32 -1.25 8.52
N SER A 102 -13.49 0.04 8.85
CA SER A 102 -14.37 0.51 9.91
C SER A 102 -15.09 1.77 9.43
N ASN A 103 -16.43 1.75 9.47
CA ASN A 103 -17.27 2.89 9.06
C ASN A 103 -16.91 3.46 7.68
N GLY A 104 -16.67 2.58 6.71
CA GLY A 104 -16.39 2.97 5.33
C GLY A 104 -14.97 3.46 5.07
N LEU A 105 -14.08 3.38 6.05
CA LEU A 105 -12.67 3.77 5.91
C LEU A 105 -11.75 2.63 6.34
N ILE A 106 -10.53 2.65 5.85
CA ILE A 106 -9.53 1.63 6.18
C ILE A 106 -8.90 1.98 7.53
N ARG A 107 -9.05 1.08 8.50
CA ARG A 107 -8.51 1.24 9.84
C ARG A 107 -7.11 0.64 9.98
N GLU A 108 -6.85 -0.47 9.28
CA GLU A 108 -5.57 -1.17 9.36
C GLU A 108 -5.20 -1.76 8.01
N ARG A 109 -3.93 -1.72 7.71
CA ARG A 109 -3.35 -2.37 6.54
C ARG A 109 -2.09 -3.11 6.99
N CYS A 110 -2.03 -4.40 6.69
CA CYS A 110 -0.80 -5.20 6.85
C CYS A 110 -0.34 -5.58 5.45
N ASP A 111 0.83 -5.12 5.05
CA ASP A 111 1.37 -5.32 3.72
C ASP A 111 2.52 -6.33 3.75
N TYR A 112 2.31 -7.48 3.11
CA TYR A 112 3.28 -8.55 3.00
C TYR A 112 3.85 -8.53 1.58
N TRP A 113 5.08 -8.06 1.43
CA TRP A 113 5.68 -7.91 0.10
C TRP A 113 7.12 -8.41 0.09
N ASP A 114 7.64 -8.69 -1.09
CA ASP A 114 8.96 -9.28 -1.27
C ASP A 114 10.06 -8.22 -1.20
N GLY A 115 10.46 -7.88 0.03
CA GLY A 115 11.49 -6.87 0.28
C GLY A 115 12.87 -7.27 -0.25
N LEU A 116 13.18 -8.57 -0.29
CA LEU A 116 14.45 -9.04 -0.84
C LEU A 116 14.50 -8.80 -2.36
N SER A 117 13.41 -9.06 -3.06
CA SER A 117 13.32 -8.77 -4.48
C SER A 117 13.56 -7.27 -4.75
N TYR A 118 12.96 -6.39 -3.94
CA TYR A 118 13.17 -4.95 -4.03
C TYR A 118 14.65 -4.61 -3.86
N LEU A 119 15.30 -5.14 -2.83
CA LEU A 119 16.71 -4.87 -2.57
C LEU A 119 17.60 -5.35 -3.72
N ARG A 120 17.29 -6.51 -4.30
CA ARG A 120 18.03 -7.03 -5.46
C ARG A 120 17.84 -6.15 -6.70
N GLN A 121 16.62 -5.74 -6.98
CA GLN A 121 16.30 -4.93 -8.16
C GLN A 121 16.92 -3.53 -8.08
N THR A 122 17.09 -2.99 -6.89
CA THR A 122 17.74 -1.68 -6.69
C THR A 122 19.25 -1.77 -6.57
N GLY A 123 19.82 -2.98 -6.57
CA GLY A 123 21.26 -3.18 -6.51
C GLY A 123 21.87 -3.05 -5.10
N ILE A 124 21.03 -3.02 -4.07
CA ILE A 124 21.50 -2.93 -2.68
C ILE A 124 22.06 -4.27 -2.20
N VAL A 125 21.50 -5.36 -2.70
CA VAL A 125 21.93 -6.72 -2.33
C VAL A 125 22.30 -7.53 -3.56
#